data_3e8e9ac1dde7ab6f4c7164871b13cb5e
#
_entry.id   3e8e9ac1dde7ab6f4c7164871b13cb5e
#
_cell.length_a   1.000
_cell.length_b   1.000
_cell.length_c   1.000
_cell.angle_alpha   90.00
_cell.angle_beta   90.00
_cell.angle_gamma   90.00
#
_symmetry.space_group_name_H-M   'P 1'
#
loop_
_entity.id
_entity.type
_entity.pdbx_description
1 polymer ?
#
loop_
_entity_poly.entity_id
_entity_poly.type
_entity_poly.pdbx_seq_one_letter_code
_entity_poly.pdbx_strand_id
1 'polypeptide(L)'
;MTAVRESAAESAPPPPPPPAPESQEAANSAAEAGAAGGGAATRRPPPGGYRRRPPVTPGRLAAGTLGASLLIVAVTALGFTAWVGLFSQLHYDKAQLNAYDALRVELAAGTAPNGPTVPNNPAKLLPLGAPVAVLSIPAIGLRTVVLQGTTGAVLENGPGHLRTSVMPGQAGTSVILGRQTAYGGPFGHLSSLVPGDSIKVVTGQTVASYKVIDLRRAGDPLPPAPSSGAGRIILVTADGAPLEPSGVLRVDADETSKPVPSPGVLLQSYLSPTENAMATDPQAWLPIVLWGQLLVLIAFALSWLWTAWGKWQTWVIAVPAIGFLVLSIADQATRLLPNLM
;
A
#
# COMPACT_ATOMS: atom_id res chain seq x y z
N MET A 1 -1.36 -54.11 -33.96
CA MET A 1 -2.74 -54.61 -34.06
C MET A 1 -3.62 -53.49 -33.52
N THR A 2 -4.19 -52.77 -34.45
CA THR A 2 -5.63 -52.68 -34.78
C THR A 2 -6.35 -51.77 -33.77
N ALA A 3 -7.13 -50.73 -34.14
CA ALA A 3 -7.76 -50.34 -35.39
C ALA A 3 -8.13 -48.82 -35.33
N VAL A 4 -8.03 -48.19 -36.47
CA VAL A 4 -8.65 -46.93 -36.88
C VAL A 4 -10.16 -47.04 -36.77
N ARG A 5 -10.82 -45.95 -36.27
CA ARG A 5 -12.21 -45.69 -36.57
C ARG A 5 -12.40 -44.24 -36.98
N GLU A 6 -12.45 -44.09 -38.26
CA GLU A 6 -12.99 -43.03 -39.08
C GLU A 6 -14.49 -42.84 -38.77
N SER A 7 -14.93 -41.63 -38.52
CA SER A 7 -16.39 -41.32 -38.54
C SER A 7 -16.63 -40.03 -39.31
N ALA A 8 -17.42 -40.20 -40.33
CA ALA A 8 -17.80 -39.29 -41.38
C ALA A 8 -18.36 -37.95 -40.94
N ALA A 9 -17.93 -36.92 -41.66
CA ALA A 9 -18.54 -35.61 -41.68
C ALA A 9 -19.84 -35.66 -42.50
N GLU A 10 -20.97 -35.40 -41.86
CA GLU A 10 -22.27 -35.22 -42.46
C GLU A 10 -22.42 -33.73 -42.84
N SER A 11 -22.48 -33.48 -44.15
CA SER A 11 -22.63 -32.16 -44.77
C SER A 11 -24.07 -31.68 -44.66
N ALA A 12 -24.31 -30.52 -44.03
CA ALA A 12 -25.57 -29.83 -44.03
C ALA A 12 -25.89 -29.21 -45.42
N PRO A 13 -27.19 -29.20 -45.84
CA PRO A 13 -27.59 -28.63 -47.12
C PRO A 13 -27.51 -27.10 -47.16
N PRO A 14 -27.32 -26.50 -48.36
CA PRO A 14 -27.22 -25.04 -48.51
C PRO A 14 -28.57 -24.33 -48.30
N PRO A 15 -28.57 -23.07 -47.87
CA PRO A 15 -29.78 -22.27 -47.68
C PRO A 15 -30.43 -21.87 -49.01
N PRO A 16 -31.77 -21.67 -49.02
CA PRO A 16 -32.52 -21.31 -50.22
C PRO A 16 -32.20 -19.86 -50.67
N PRO A 17 -32.35 -19.57 -51.99
CA PRO A 17 -32.10 -18.25 -52.55
C PRO A 17 -33.17 -17.22 -52.16
N PRO A 18 -32.83 -15.93 -52.17
CA PRO A 18 -33.75 -14.84 -51.83
C PRO A 18 -34.82 -14.63 -52.92
N PRO A 19 -36.02 -14.16 -52.54
CA PRO A 19 -37.13 -13.90 -53.54
C PRO A 19 -36.80 -12.67 -54.39
N ALA A 20 -37.23 -12.72 -55.62
CA ALA A 20 -37.10 -11.70 -56.65
C ALA A 20 -37.96 -10.45 -56.35
N PRO A 21 -37.57 -9.24 -56.83
CA PRO A 21 -38.32 -8.02 -56.57
C PRO A 21 -39.57 -7.95 -57.51
N GLU A 22 -40.72 -8.02 -56.91
CA GLU A 22 -42.00 -7.70 -57.60
C GLU A 22 -42.29 -6.20 -57.54
N SER A 23 -42.27 -5.61 -58.76
CA SER A 23 -43.17 -4.59 -59.29
C SER A 23 -43.48 -3.34 -58.42
N GLN A 24 -42.65 -2.32 -58.56
CA GLN A 24 -42.96 -0.92 -58.21
C GLN A 24 -43.56 -0.10 -59.37
N GLU A 25 -44.39 -0.71 -60.25
CA GLU A 25 -44.94 -0.03 -61.42
C GLU A 25 -46.42 0.36 -61.33
N ALA A 26 -47.06 0.11 -60.16
CA ALA A 26 -48.50 0.41 -59.98
C ALA A 26 -48.77 1.67 -59.08
N ALA A 27 -47.79 2.39 -58.65
CA ALA A 27 -47.96 3.57 -57.73
C ALA A 27 -47.82 4.95 -58.40
N ASN A 28 -47.44 5.01 -59.68
CA ASN A 28 -47.19 6.31 -60.34
C ASN A 28 -48.35 6.80 -61.26
N SER A 29 -49.47 6.13 -61.30
CA SER A 29 -50.64 6.53 -62.18
C SER A 29 -51.80 7.23 -61.46
N ALA A 30 -51.66 7.57 -60.18
CA ALA A 30 -52.75 8.23 -59.43
C ALA A 30 -52.43 9.68 -58.97
N ALA A 31 -51.35 10.28 -59.48
CA ALA A 31 -50.90 11.62 -59.03
C ALA A 31 -51.07 12.76 -60.04
N GLU A 32 -51.78 12.54 -61.15
CA GLU A 32 -51.97 13.58 -62.19
C GLU A 32 -53.39 14.10 -62.34
N ALA A 33 -54.18 14.12 -61.29
CA ALA A 33 -55.52 14.79 -61.41
C ALA A 33 -55.79 15.57 -60.09
N GLY A 34 -55.35 16.86 -60.03
CA GLY A 34 -55.73 17.71 -58.93
C GLY A 34 -54.86 18.97 -58.79
N ALA A 35 -54.65 19.67 -59.89
CA ALA A 35 -54.06 21.02 -59.86
C ALA A 35 -55.20 22.06 -59.97
N ALA A 36 -55.45 22.75 -58.85
CA ALA A 36 -55.86 24.15 -58.78
C ALA A 36 -56.17 24.54 -57.35
N GLY A 37 -55.42 25.49 -56.83
CA GLY A 37 -55.83 26.25 -55.62
C GLY A 37 -54.80 26.46 -54.50
N GLY A 38 -54.25 27.65 -54.45
CA GLY A 38 -53.79 28.22 -53.16
C GLY A 38 -52.33 28.06 -52.78
N GLY A 39 -51.49 29.06 -53.13
CA GLY A 39 -50.13 29.18 -52.74
C GLY A 39 -49.96 29.33 -51.22
N ALA A 40 -49.33 28.39 -50.62
CA ALA A 40 -48.69 28.54 -49.34
C ALA A 40 -47.21 28.16 -49.49
N ALA A 41 -46.36 29.15 -49.59
CA ALA A 41 -44.93 28.96 -49.65
C ALA A 41 -44.47 28.20 -48.38
N THR A 42 -44.21 26.93 -48.47
CA THR A 42 -43.51 26.19 -47.41
C THR A 42 -42.08 26.73 -47.30
N ARG A 43 -41.85 27.62 -46.32
CA ARG A 43 -40.52 28.06 -45.91
C ARG A 43 -39.72 26.83 -45.48
N ARG A 44 -38.74 26.44 -46.30
CA ARG A 44 -37.69 25.50 -45.86
C ARG A 44 -37.14 26.04 -44.52
N PRO A 45 -37.02 25.21 -43.47
CA PRO A 45 -36.36 25.61 -42.26
C PRO A 45 -34.91 25.99 -42.62
N PRO A 46 -34.35 27.09 -42.06
CA PRO A 46 -32.99 27.50 -42.33
C PRO A 46 -32.05 26.36 -41.93
N PRO A 47 -30.94 26.14 -42.67
CA PRO A 47 -29.92 25.15 -42.27
C PRO A 47 -29.48 25.48 -40.85
N GLY A 48 -29.50 24.44 -40.00
CA GLY A 48 -29.34 24.55 -38.55
C GLY A 48 -28.26 25.51 -38.14
N GLY A 49 -28.70 26.63 -37.54
CA GLY A 49 -27.81 27.60 -37.00
C GLY A 49 -26.89 26.94 -36.00
N TYR A 50 -25.61 27.05 -36.20
CA TYR A 50 -24.60 26.70 -35.18
C TYR A 50 -25.03 27.37 -33.88
N ARG A 51 -25.56 26.62 -32.92
CA ARG A 51 -25.80 27.11 -31.57
C ARG A 51 -24.48 27.66 -31.05
N ARG A 52 -24.26 28.95 -31.18
CA ARG A 52 -23.12 29.63 -30.54
C ARG A 52 -23.18 29.24 -29.07
N ARG A 53 -22.17 28.52 -28.59
CA ARG A 53 -22.05 28.27 -27.15
C ARG A 53 -22.05 29.63 -26.45
N PRO A 54 -22.88 29.83 -25.41
CA PRO A 54 -22.91 31.09 -24.69
C PRO A 54 -21.51 31.45 -24.21
N PRO A 55 -21.12 32.72 -24.21
CA PRO A 55 -19.82 33.16 -23.75
C PRO A 55 -19.64 32.69 -22.29
N VAL A 56 -18.51 32.06 -22.01
CA VAL A 56 -18.19 31.54 -20.67
C VAL A 56 -17.94 32.75 -19.78
N THR A 57 -18.84 33.03 -18.85
CA THR A 57 -18.69 34.12 -17.90
C THR A 57 -17.53 33.83 -16.94
N PRO A 58 -16.76 34.86 -16.48
CA PRO A 58 -15.65 34.68 -15.55
C PRO A 58 -16.02 33.87 -14.29
N GLY A 59 -17.23 34.09 -13.76
CA GLY A 59 -17.75 33.33 -12.62
C GLY A 59 -17.96 31.84 -12.87
N ARG A 60 -18.32 31.42 -14.09
CA ARG A 60 -18.45 30.02 -14.47
C ARG A 60 -17.08 29.32 -14.63
N LEU A 61 -16.08 30.07 -15.12
CA LEU A 61 -14.69 29.55 -15.16
C LEU A 61 -14.15 29.38 -13.75
N ALA A 62 -14.32 30.37 -12.86
CA ALA A 62 -13.88 30.28 -11.47
C ALA A 62 -14.58 29.14 -10.72
N ALA A 63 -15.90 28.97 -10.87
CA ALA A 63 -16.63 27.87 -10.25
C ALA A 63 -16.19 26.51 -10.80
N GLY A 64 -15.90 26.39 -12.10
CA GLY A 64 -15.40 25.19 -12.73
C GLY A 64 -14.01 24.79 -12.24
N THR A 65 -13.09 25.76 -12.12
CA THR A 65 -11.73 25.52 -11.62
C THR A 65 -11.73 25.13 -10.13
N LEU A 66 -12.53 25.80 -9.30
CA LEU A 66 -12.70 25.44 -7.89
C LEU A 66 -13.27 24.03 -7.74
N GLY A 67 -14.30 23.68 -8.50
CA GLY A 67 -14.89 22.35 -8.49
C GLY A 67 -13.89 21.25 -8.90
N ALA A 68 -13.11 21.49 -9.96
CA ALA A 68 -12.07 20.57 -10.40
C ALA A 68 -10.95 20.41 -9.35
N SER A 69 -10.52 21.49 -8.72
CA SER A 69 -9.50 21.45 -7.66
C SER A 69 -9.99 20.66 -6.45
N LEU A 70 -11.20 20.88 -5.99
CA LEU A 70 -11.81 20.14 -4.89
C LEU A 70 -11.97 18.65 -5.22
N LEU A 71 -12.33 18.32 -6.46
CA LEU A 71 -12.43 16.93 -6.90
C LEU A 71 -11.06 16.24 -6.88
N ILE A 72 -10.00 16.89 -7.34
CA ILE A 72 -8.62 16.33 -7.29
C ILE A 72 -8.22 16.10 -5.84
N VAL A 73 -8.44 17.05 -4.94
CA VAL A 73 -8.14 16.88 -3.51
C VAL A 73 -8.93 15.72 -2.92
N ALA A 74 -10.23 15.61 -3.22
CA ALA A 74 -11.06 14.51 -2.72
C ALA A 74 -10.59 13.14 -3.24
N VAL A 75 -10.27 13.02 -4.52
CA VAL A 75 -9.75 11.77 -5.12
C VAL A 75 -8.40 11.40 -4.52
N THR A 76 -7.51 12.39 -4.30
CA THR A 76 -6.20 12.14 -3.68
C THR A 76 -6.37 11.70 -2.22
N ALA A 77 -7.26 12.33 -1.45
CA ALA A 77 -7.54 11.94 -0.07
C ALA A 77 -8.14 10.53 0.02
N LEU A 78 -9.10 10.21 -0.86
CA LEU A 78 -9.67 8.86 -0.97
C LEU A 78 -8.60 7.81 -1.36
N GLY A 79 -7.73 8.15 -2.32
CA GLY A 79 -6.61 7.31 -2.72
C GLY A 79 -5.65 7.04 -1.57
N PHE A 80 -5.31 8.07 -0.79
CA PHE A 80 -4.47 7.93 0.39
C PHE A 80 -5.14 7.03 1.46
N THR A 81 -6.42 7.25 1.74
CA THR A 81 -7.17 6.42 2.69
C THR A 81 -7.24 4.96 2.24
N ALA A 82 -7.48 4.72 0.95
CA ALA A 82 -7.49 3.37 0.37
C ALA A 82 -6.10 2.73 0.43
N TRP A 83 -5.04 3.50 0.18
CA TRP A 83 -3.66 3.02 0.31
C TRP A 83 -3.37 2.56 1.73
N VAL A 84 -3.56 3.45 2.72
CA VAL A 84 -3.27 3.15 4.13
C VAL A 84 -4.13 1.99 4.65
N GLY A 85 -5.42 1.92 4.28
CA GLY A 85 -6.35 0.92 4.82
C GLY A 85 -6.31 -0.45 4.13
N LEU A 86 -5.99 -0.52 2.83
CA LEU A 86 -6.08 -1.77 2.05
C LEU A 86 -4.73 -2.20 1.47
N PHE A 87 -4.10 -1.33 0.69
CA PHE A 87 -2.89 -1.71 -0.05
C PHE A 87 -1.67 -1.86 0.86
N SER A 88 -1.53 -1.02 1.89
CA SER A 88 -0.45 -1.15 2.85
C SER A 88 -0.53 -2.45 3.67
N GLN A 89 -1.76 -2.91 3.98
CA GLN A 89 -1.99 -4.21 4.62
C GLN A 89 -1.53 -5.36 3.71
N LEU A 90 -1.96 -5.37 2.44
CA LEU A 90 -1.56 -6.39 1.47
C LEU A 90 -0.05 -6.42 1.25
N HIS A 91 0.59 -5.24 1.22
CA HIS A 91 2.04 -5.13 1.13
C HIS A 91 2.72 -5.79 2.33
N TYR A 92 2.28 -5.46 3.54
CA TYR A 92 2.76 -6.04 4.78
C TYR A 92 2.60 -7.56 4.82
N ASP A 93 1.41 -8.08 4.52
CA ASP A 93 1.13 -9.52 4.54
C ASP A 93 2.06 -10.28 3.60
N LYS A 94 2.24 -9.79 2.37
CA LYS A 94 3.18 -10.36 1.40
C LYS A 94 4.63 -10.32 1.91
N ALA A 95 5.05 -9.19 2.47
CA ALA A 95 6.39 -9.02 3.00
C ALA A 95 6.65 -9.97 4.17
N GLN A 96 5.67 -10.14 5.06
CA GLN A 96 5.75 -11.06 6.20
C GLN A 96 5.81 -12.53 5.77
N LEU A 97 5.04 -12.94 4.76
CA LEU A 97 5.15 -14.30 4.19
C LEU A 97 6.55 -14.57 3.65
N ASN A 98 7.09 -13.65 2.84
CA ASN A 98 8.44 -13.79 2.30
C ASN A 98 9.51 -13.82 3.40
N ALA A 99 9.39 -12.95 4.41
CA ALA A 99 10.31 -12.89 5.54
C ALA A 99 10.26 -14.17 6.39
N TYR A 100 9.07 -14.74 6.58
CA TYR A 100 8.89 -15.99 7.30
C TYR A 100 9.53 -17.18 6.56
N ASP A 101 9.34 -17.26 5.24
CA ASP A 101 9.93 -18.30 4.42
C ASP A 101 11.46 -18.19 4.41
N ALA A 102 12.01 -16.97 4.26
CA ALA A 102 13.45 -16.74 4.34
C ALA A 102 14.01 -17.17 5.70
N LEU A 103 13.37 -16.74 6.81
CA LEU A 103 13.82 -17.12 8.15
C LEU A 103 13.76 -18.62 8.39
N ARG A 104 12.74 -19.31 7.87
CA ARG A 104 12.65 -20.78 7.98
C ARG A 104 13.81 -21.48 7.28
N VAL A 105 14.20 -21.01 6.10
CA VAL A 105 15.35 -21.56 5.36
C VAL A 105 16.64 -21.35 6.15
N GLU A 106 16.84 -20.14 6.70
CA GLU A 106 18.03 -19.83 7.50
C GLU A 106 18.07 -20.63 8.81
N LEU A 107 16.92 -20.82 9.48
CA LEU A 107 16.82 -21.67 10.68
C LEU A 107 17.14 -23.14 10.36
N ALA A 108 16.61 -23.66 9.26
CA ALA A 108 16.86 -25.04 8.84
C ALA A 108 18.32 -25.28 8.43
N ALA A 109 18.97 -24.26 7.84
CA ALA A 109 20.37 -24.29 7.45
C ALA A 109 21.33 -23.99 8.63
N GLY A 110 20.84 -23.57 9.80
CA GLY A 110 21.67 -23.12 10.92
C GLY A 110 22.43 -21.83 10.64
N THR A 111 21.95 -21.02 9.70
CA THR A 111 22.57 -19.75 9.29
C THR A 111 21.77 -18.51 9.73
N ALA A 112 20.76 -18.71 10.58
CA ALA A 112 19.95 -17.61 11.09
C ALA A 112 20.82 -16.60 11.90
N PRO A 113 20.56 -15.27 11.75
CA PRO A 113 21.36 -14.26 12.41
C PRO A 113 21.35 -14.38 13.94
N ASN A 114 22.50 -14.18 14.55
CA ASN A 114 22.68 -14.21 16.00
C ASN A 114 23.34 -12.93 16.54
N GLY A 115 23.60 -11.95 15.69
CA GLY A 115 24.29 -10.72 16.04
C GLY A 115 24.22 -9.68 14.91
N PRO A 116 24.99 -8.60 15.02
CA PRO A 116 24.93 -7.49 14.07
C PRO A 116 25.58 -7.78 12.72
N THR A 117 26.25 -8.92 12.55
CA THR A 117 26.97 -9.32 11.35
C THR A 117 26.36 -10.55 10.70
N VAL A 118 26.67 -10.76 9.44
CA VAL A 118 26.24 -11.96 8.71
C VAL A 118 26.89 -13.20 9.33
N PRO A 119 26.15 -14.26 9.62
CA PRO A 119 26.75 -15.53 10.06
C PRO A 119 27.85 -15.97 9.10
N ASN A 120 28.97 -16.44 9.63
CA ASN A 120 30.17 -16.87 8.88
C ASN A 120 30.92 -15.76 8.12
N ASN A 121 30.52 -14.47 8.24
CA ASN A 121 31.25 -13.32 7.70
C ASN A 121 31.19 -12.13 8.64
N PRO A 122 32.02 -12.09 9.70
CA PRO A 122 32.00 -11.02 10.69
C PRO A 122 32.42 -9.64 10.15
N ALA A 123 33.04 -9.58 8.97
CA ALA A 123 33.39 -8.32 8.31
C ALA A 123 32.17 -7.66 7.61
N LYS A 124 31.07 -8.39 7.42
CA LYS A 124 29.87 -7.89 6.74
C LYS A 124 28.74 -7.70 7.74
N LEU A 125 28.21 -6.46 7.81
CA LEU A 125 27.02 -6.18 8.61
C LEU A 125 25.80 -6.91 8.06
N LEU A 126 24.92 -7.32 8.98
CA LEU A 126 23.62 -7.86 8.60
C LEU A 126 22.82 -6.79 7.83
N PRO A 127 22.30 -7.11 6.63
CA PRO A 127 21.60 -6.14 5.82
C PRO A 127 20.30 -5.67 6.52
N LEU A 128 19.91 -4.43 6.25
CA LEU A 128 18.61 -3.91 6.67
C LEU A 128 17.49 -4.74 6.02
N GLY A 129 16.44 -5.05 6.81
CA GLY A 129 15.34 -5.88 6.36
C GLY A 129 15.59 -7.38 6.42
N ALA A 130 16.77 -7.85 6.83
CA ALA A 130 17.00 -9.29 7.06
C ALA A 130 16.11 -9.79 8.20
N PRO A 131 15.45 -10.95 8.07
CA PRO A 131 14.62 -11.51 9.13
C PRO A 131 15.50 -12.02 10.27
N VAL A 132 15.15 -11.69 11.53
CA VAL A 132 15.97 -12.04 12.70
C VAL A 132 15.24 -12.86 13.74
N ALA A 133 13.91 -12.74 13.84
CA ALA A 133 13.13 -13.46 14.84
C ALA A 133 11.65 -13.57 14.43
N VAL A 134 10.91 -14.48 15.07
CA VAL A 134 9.45 -14.50 15.08
C VAL A 134 8.98 -14.03 16.45
N LEU A 135 8.24 -12.92 16.49
CA LEU A 135 7.59 -12.35 17.66
C LEU A 135 6.15 -12.84 17.75
N SER A 136 5.72 -13.31 18.91
CA SER A 136 4.34 -13.73 19.18
C SER A 136 3.86 -13.14 20.50
N ILE A 137 2.70 -12.46 20.47
CA ILE A 137 2.02 -11.88 21.64
C ILE A 137 0.57 -12.36 21.63
N PRO A 138 0.27 -13.48 22.32
CA PRO A 138 -1.05 -14.09 22.27
C PRO A 138 -2.19 -13.19 22.76
N ALA A 139 -1.92 -12.33 23.76
CA ALA A 139 -2.91 -11.42 24.34
C ALA A 139 -3.56 -10.48 23.29
N ILE A 140 -2.83 -10.12 22.25
CA ILE A 140 -3.32 -9.27 21.16
C ILE A 140 -3.39 -10.00 19.81
N GLY A 141 -3.23 -11.34 19.81
CA GLY A 141 -3.27 -12.16 18.59
C GLY A 141 -2.13 -11.89 17.60
N LEU A 142 -1.05 -11.23 18.02
CA LEU A 142 0.05 -10.86 17.13
C LEU A 142 1.02 -12.03 16.92
N ARG A 143 1.32 -12.32 15.66
CA ARG A 143 2.45 -13.15 15.25
C ARG A 143 3.08 -12.55 14.00
N THR A 144 4.34 -12.14 14.09
CA THR A 144 5.03 -11.39 13.02
C THR A 144 6.53 -11.70 13.02
N VAL A 145 7.16 -11.56 11.86
CA VAL A 145 8.61 -11.67 11.73
C VAL A 145 9.23 -10.29 12.02
N VAL A 146 10.22 -10.28 12.86
CA VAL A 146 11.04 -9.10 13.17
C VAL A 146 12.19 -9.02 12.18
N LEU A 147 12.41 -7.82 11.63
CA LEU A 147 13.43 -7.53 10.64
C LEU A 147 14.59 -6.73 11.25
N GLN A 148 15.76 -6.77 10.67
CA GLN A 148 16.91 -6.00 11.12
C GLN A 148 16.83 -4.54 10.68
N GLY A 149 17.00 -3.59 11.62
CA GLY A 149 16.95 -2.15 11.37
C GLY A 149 15.57 -1.53 11.60
N THR A 150 15.54 -0.21 11.71
CA THR A 150 14.34 0.55 12.12
C THR A 150 14.05 1.74 11.21
N THR A 151 14.53 1.71 9.96
CA THR A 151 14.16 2.70 8.93
C THR A 151 12.71 2.55 8.51
N GLY A 152 12.09 3.61 8.00
CA GLY A 152 10.72 3.57 7.46
C GLY A 152 10.51 2.43 6.45
N ALA A 153 11.46 2.22 5.54
CA ALA A 153 11.42 1.15 4.54
C ALA A 153 11.45 -0.26 5.14
N VAL A 154 12.13 -0.47 6.27
CA VAL A 154 12.09 -1.75 7.01
C VAL A 154 10.73 -1.90 7.70
N LEU A 155 10.26 -0.84 8.37
CA LEU A 155 9.02 -0.88 9.15
C LEU A 155 7.74 -0.97 8.28
N GLU A 156 7.84 -0.72 6.98
CA GLU A 156 6.79 -1.04 5.99
C GLU A 156 6.58 -2.55 5.81
N ASN A 157 7.62 -3.34 6.05
CA ASN A 157 7.62 -4.79 5.86
C ASN A 157 7.37 -5.57 7.16
N GLY A 158 7.57 -4.95 8.33
CA GLY A 158 7.38 -5.59 9.63
C GLY A 158 8.06 -4.85 10.77
N PRO A 159 7.87 -5.31 12.03
CA PRO A 159 8.61 -4.77 13.16
C PRO A 159 10.11 -4.88 12.94
N GLY A 160 10.84 -3.83 13.34
CA GLY A 160 12.27 -3.71 13.15
C GLY A 160 13.05 -3.80 14.46
N HIS A 161 14.12 -4.58 14.49
CA HIS A 161 15.06 -4.66 15.61
C HIS A 161 16.07 -3.51 15.53
N LEU A 162 16.22 -2.78 16.63
CA LEU A 162 17.18 -1.68 16.74
C LEU A 162 18.60 -2.24 16.79
N ARG A 163 19.43 -1.92 15.80
CA ARG A 163 20.76 -2.51 15.60
C ARG A 163 21.77 -2.23 16.71
N THR A 164 21.54 -1.23 17.54
CA THR A 164 22.35 -0.89 18.72
C THR A 164 21.88 -1.58 19.99
N SER A 165 20.87 -2.42 19.91
CA SER A 165 20.41 -3.27 21.00
C SER A 165 20.80 -4.73 20.77
N VAL A 166 20.79 -5.54 21.83
CA VAL A 166 21.07 -6.98 21.70
C VAL A 166 19.92 -7.69 20.98
N MET A 167 20.21 -8.82 20.32
CA MET A 167 19.15 -9.65 19.72
C MET A 167 18.20 -10.17 20.80
N PRO A 168 16.92 -10.37 20.48
CA PRO A 168 15.97 -10.95 21.42
C PRO A 168 16.43 -12.30 21.93
N GLY A 169 16.28 -12.57 23.24
CA GLY A 169 16.76 -13.78 23.90
C GLY A 169 18.22 -13.72 24.36
N GLN A 170 18.88 -12.59 24.15
CA GLN A 170 20.24 -12.37 24.63
C GLN A 170 20.25 -11.54 25.92
N ALA A 171 21.28 -11.74 26.74
CA ALA A 171 21.52 -10.95 27.95
C ALA A 171 21.68 -9.45 27.59
N GLY A 172 20.87 -8.61 28.20
CA GLY A 172 20.78 -7.18 27.93
C GLY A 172 19.39 -6.76 27.49
N THR A 173 19.26 -5.54 26.93
CA THR A 173 17.98 -5.00 26.48
C THR A 173 17.90 -5.04 24.96
N SER A 174 16.92 -5.76 24.44
CA SER A 174 16.54 -5.77 23.01
C SER A 174 15.41 -4.77 22.76
N VAL A 175 15.50 -4.00 21.69
CA VAL A 175 14.51 -2.99 21.34
C VAL A 175 13.93 -3.30 19.95
N ILE A 176 12.60 -3.40 19.87
CA ILE A 176 11.88 -3.65 18.63
C ILE A 176 10.88 -2.52 18.39
N LEU A 177 10.97 -1.89 17.25
CA LEU A 177 10.07 -0.83 16.80
C LEU A 177 9.02 -1.41 15.85
N GLY A 178 7.78 -0.92 15.91
CA GLY A 178 6.73 -1.33 14.98
C GLY A 178 5.70 -0.23 14.77
N ARG A 179 5.13 -0.21 13.57
CA ARG A 179 4.10 0.77 13.21
C ARG A 179 2.81 0.54 14.00
N GLN A 180 2.15 1.65 14.35
CA GLN A 180 0.85 1.64 15.03
C GLN A 180 -0.30 1.42 14.03
N THR A 181 -0.28 2.04 12.87
CA THR A 181 -1.47 2.15 12.00
C THR A 181 -1.21 1.66 10.57
N ALA A 182 -0.21 2.21 9.88
CA ALA A 182 0.07 1.86 8.50
C ALA A 182 0.78 0.49 8.37
N TYR A 183 0.69 -0.11 7.18
CA TYR A 183 1.34 -1.39 6.87
C TYR A 183 1.03 -2.47 7.92
N GLY A 184 -0.27 -2.75 8.07
CA GLY A 184 -0.77 -3.74 9.00
C GLY A 184 -0.81 -3.32 10.47
N GLY A 185 -0.19 -2.20 10.82
CA GLY A 185 -0.14 -1.69 12.19
C GLY A 185 0.19 -2.76 13.23
N PRO A 186 1.30 -3.52 13.09
CA PRO A 186 1.56 -4.71 13.91
C PRO A 186 1.57 -4.39 15.41
N PHE A 187 1.88 -3.15 15.78
CA PHE A 187 1.92 -2.70 17.16
C PHE A 187 0.74 -1.79 17.54
N GLY A 188 -0.32 -1.75 16.74
CA GLY A 188 -1.51 -0.93 17.00
C GLY A 188 -2.25 -1.28 18.28
N HIS A 189 -2.13 -2.50 18.76
CA HIS A 189 -2.80 -2.97 19.99
C HIS A 189 -1.86 -3.11 21.20
N LEU A 190 -0.62 -2.61 21.14
CA LEU A 190 0.29 -2.71 22.29
C LEU A 190 -0.23 -1.99 23.54
N SER A 191 -1.03 -0.95 23.37
CA SER A 191 -1.63 -0.21 24.49
C SER A 191 -2.65 -1.03 25.30
N SER A 192 -3.14 -2.15 24.79
CA SER A 192 -4.05 -3.04 25.49
C SER A 192 -3.35 -4.12 26.33
N LEU A 193 -2.04 -4.23 26.24
CA LEU A 193 -1.27 -5.15 27.08
C LEU A 193 -1.30 -4.71 28.54
N VAL A 194 -1.24 -5.71 29.42
CA VAL A 194 -1.19 -5.48 30.86
C VAL A 194 0.03 -6.19 31.47
N PRO A 195 0.56 -5.72 32.61
CA PRO A 195 1.62 -6.41 33.33
C PRO A 195 1.24 -7.88 33.60
N GLY A 196 2.16 -8.80 33.25
CA GLY A 196 1.95 -10.24 33.35
C GLY A 196 1.66 -10.94 32.01
N ASP A 197 1.29 -10.18 30.95
CA ASP A 197 1.10 -10.74 29.61
C ASP A 197 2.40 -11.37 29.09
N SER A 198 2.25 -12.46 28.33
CA SER A 198 3.38 -13.19 27.81
C SER A 198 3.76 -12.76 26.40
N ILE A 199 5.06 -12.59 26.16
CA ILE A 199 5.66 -12.37 24.84
C ILE A 199 6.61 -13.52 24.56
N LYS A 200 6.53 -14.11 23.37
CA LYS A 200 7.42 -15.18 22.94
C LYS A 200 8.19 -14.75 21.70
N VAL A 201 9.49 -14.98 21.70
CA VAL A 201 10.35 -14.69 20.55
C VAL A 201 11.17 -15.91 20.18
N VAL A 202 11.12 -16.31 18.93
CA VAL A 202 11.89 -17.42 18.37
C VAL A 202 13.00 -16.85 17.49
N THR A 203 14.24 -17.13 17.84
CA THR A 203 15.45 -16.72 17.10
C THR A 203 16.23 -17.96 16.63
N GLY A 204 17.32 -17.75 15.90
CA GLY A 204 18.25 -18.81 15.54
C GLY A 204 19.00 -19.44 16.71
N GLN A 205 19.05 -18.77 17.88
CA GLN A 205 19.78 -19.22 19.06
C GLN A 205 18.89 -19.83 20.13
N THR A 206 17.67 -19.30 20.30
CA THR A 206 16.82 -19.65 21.45
C THR A 206 15.34 -19.36 21.17
N VAL A 207 14.50 -19.97 22.03
CA VAL A 207 13.10 -19.58 22.19
C VAL A 207 12.98 -18.83 23.51
N ALA A 208 12.95 -17.49 23.41
CA ALA A 208 12.86 -16.62 24.58
C ALA A 208 11.39 -16.34 24.95
N SER A 209 11.11 -16.33 26.24
CA SER A 209 9.82 -15.99 26.83
C SER A 209 9.99 -14.79 27.75
N TYR A 210 9.09 -13.82 27.61
CA TYR A 210 9.09 -12.58 28.39
C TYR A 210 7.74 -12.39 29.07
N LYS A 211 7.74 -11.65 30.16
CA LYS A 211 6.52 -11.12 30.81
C LYS A 211 6.54 -9.61 30.81
N VAL A 212 5.45 -9.00 30.39
CA VAL A 212 5.26 -7.55 30.45
C VAL A 212 5.35 -7.10 31.91
N ILE A 213 6.15 -6.09 32.18
CA ILE A 213 6.30 -5.49 33.51
C ILE A 213 5.68 -4.11 33.59
N ASP A 214 5.75 -3.33 32.49
CA ASP A 214 5.27 -1.96 32.48
C ASP A 214 4.95 -1.47 31.06
N LEU A 215 4.06 -0.46 30.97
CA LEU A 215 3.75 0.30 29.77
C LEU A 215 4.07 1.76 30.04
N ARG A 216 5.00 2.32 29.29
CA ARG A 216 5.51 3.68 29.51
C ARG A 216 5.24 4.62 28.35
N ARG A 217 4.93 5.87 28.73
CA ARG A 217 4.85 7.02 27.84
C ARG A 217 5.95 8.04 28.13
N ALA A 218 5.94 9.13 27.40
CA ALA A 218 6.87 10.24 27.66
C ALA A 218 6.60 10.82 29.07
N GLY A 219 7.64 10.90 29.89
CA GLY A 219 7.55 11.40 31.27
C GLY A 219 7.37 10.33 32.35
N ASP A 220 7.03 9.10 31.98
CA ASP A 220 6.93 8.01 32.95
C ASP A 220 8.31 7.56 33.45
N PRO A 221 8.42 7.10 34.69
CA PRO A 221 9.68 6.66 35.26
C PRO A 221 10.24 5.45 34.50
N LEU A 222 11.55 5.33 34.45
CA LEU A 222 12.21 4.16 33.87
C LEU A 222 12.09 2.97 34.84
N PRO A 223 11.76 1.78 34.37
CA PRO A 223 11.81 0.59 35.20
C PRO A 223 13.25 0.32 35.65
N PRO A 224 13.45 -0.38 36.77
CA PRO A 224 14.79 -0.75 37.23
C PRO A 224 15.56 -1.45 36.08
N ALA A 225 16.89 -1.17 36.00
CA ALA A 225 17.72 -1.88 35.03
C ALA A 225 17.65 -3.40 35.28
N PRO A 226 17.64 -4.22 34.23
CA PRO A 226 17.70 -5.68 34.40
C PRO A 226 18.97 -6.06 35.12
N SER A 227 18.90 -7.10 35.97
CA SER A 227 20.07 -7.60 36.66
C SER A 227 21.13 -8.10 35.67
N SER A 228 22.42 -8.11 36.13
CA SER A 228 23.50 -8.59 35.26
C SER A 228 23.19 -9.99 34.70
N GLY A 229 23.30 -10.13 33.39
CA GLY A 229 23.00 -11.38 32.70
C GLY A 229 21.51 -11.65 32.44
N ALA A 230 20.59 -10.79 32.89
CA ALA A 230 19.17 -10.90 32.57
C ALA A 230 18.88 -10.28 31.17
N GLY A 231 17.79 -10.76 30.54
CA GLY A 231 17.29 -10.24 29.28
C GLY A 231 16.05 -9.38 29.50
N ARG A 232 15.88 -8.35 28.67
CA ARG A 232 14.69 -7.51 28.59
C ARG A 232 14.36 -7.24 27.14
N ILE A 233 13.08 -7.17 26.81
CA ILE A 233 12.62 -6.68 25.51
C ILE A 233 11.79 -5.40 25.70
N ILE A 234 12.01 -4.41 24.84
CA ILE A 234 11.22 -3.19 24.79
C ILE A 234 10.54 -3.12 23.40
N LEU A 235 9.22 -3.15 23.39
CA LEU A 235 8.45 -2.93 22.17
C LEU A 235 8.07 -1.45 22.11
N VAL A 236 8.30 -0.83 20.96
CA VAL A 236 8.13 0.62 20.78
C VAL A 236 7.19 0.90 19.62
N THR A 237 6.18 1.73 19.86
CA THR A 237 5.23 2.17 18.83
C THR A 237 4.83 3.64 19.06
N ALA A 238 4.09 4.24 18.12
CA ALA A 238 3.49 5.55 18.35
C ALA A 238 2.40 5.45 19.43
N ASP A 239 2.22 6.53 20.19
CA ASP A 239 1.12 6.71 21.14
C ASP A 239 0.17 7.79 20.59
N GLY A 240 -1.13 7.66 20.86
CA GLY A 240 -2.16 8.60 20.41
C GLY A 240 -3.12 8.00 19.40
N ALA A 241 -3.90 8.86 18.76
CA ALA A 241 -4.85 8.44 17.73
C ALA A 241 -4.12 7.97 16.44
N PRO A 242 -4.74 7.08 15.65
CA PRO A 242 -4.21 6.71 14.35
C PRO A 242 -3.94 7.95 13.49
N LEU A 243 -2.73 8.05 12.91
CA LEU A 243 -2.25 9.17 12.09
C LEU A 243 -2.07 10.52 12.83
N GLU A 244 -2.27 10.56 14.15
CA GLU A 244 -2.06 11.74 14.99
C GLU A 244 -1.28 11.34 16.26
N PRO A 245 0.03 11.08 16.15
CA PRO A 245 0.82 10.62 17.27
C PRO A 245 1.03 11.75 18.29
N SER A 246 0.74 11.46 19.53
CA SER A 246 1.01 12.35 20.67
C SER A 246 2.35 12.06 21.34
N GLY A 247 2.99 10.92 20.99
CA GLY A 247 4.25 10.51 21.58
C GLY A 247 4.65 9.09 21.18
N VAL A 248 5.37 8.43 22.08
CA VAL A 248 5.87 7.06 21.90
C VAL A 248 5.47 6.22 23.10
N LEU A 249 4.79 5.11 22.82
CA LEU A 249 4.47 4.06 23.77
C LEU A 249 5.60 3.02 23.79
N ARG A 250 6.02 2.62 24.97
CA ARG A 250 6.99 1.55 25.20
C ARG A 250 6.37 0.49 26.09
N VAL A 251 6.51 -0.76 25.71
CA VAL A 251 6.14 -1.92 26.53
C VAL A 251 7.43 -2.60 26.96
N ASP A 252 7.71 -2.58 28.25
CA ASP A 252 8.86 -3.25 28.83
C ASP A 252 8.46 -4.64 29.31
N ALA A 253 9.25 -5.66 28.94
CA ALA A 253 9.02 -7.03 29.38
C ALA A 253 10.33 -7.71 29.75
N ASP A 254 10.38 -8.33 30.93
CA ASP A 254 11.56 -9.05 31.40
C ASP A 254 11.53 -10.49 30.93
N GLU A 255 12.71 -10.99 30.56
CA GLU A 255 12.88 -12.36 30.13
C GLU A 255 12.73 -13.32 31.30
N THR A 256 11.90 -14.33 31.09
CA THR A 256 11.65 -15.41 32.06
C THR A 256 12.37 -16.71 31.72
N SER A 257 12.84 -16.84 30.47
CA SER A 257 13.72 -17.91 30.03
C SER A 257 15.18 -17.58 30.39
N LYS A 258 16.09 -18.53 30.15
CA LYS A 258 17.51 -18.29 30.37
C LYS A 258 18.10 -17.54 29.17
N PRO A 259 18.57 -16.28 29.34
CA PRO A 259 19.19 -15.54 28.27
C PRO A 259 20.48 -16.19 27.75
N VAL A 260 20.74 -16.03 26.45
CA VAL A 260 22.01 -16.47 25.86
C VAL A 260 23.01 -15.27 25.83
N PRO A 261 24.33 -15.54 25.81
CA PRO A 261 25.31 -14.46 25.69
C PRO A 261 25.15 -13.70 24.38
N SER A 262 25.33 -12.37 24.43
CA SER A 262 25.32 -11.54 23.22
C SER A 262 26.72 -11.52 22.58
N PRO A 263 26.85 -11.65 21.26
CA PRO A 263 28.13 -11.48 20.57
C PRO A 263 28.52 -9.99 20.43
N GLY A 264 27.63 -9.06 20.80
CA GLY A 264 27.84 -7.62 20.74
C GLY A 264 26.74 -6.90 19.98
N VAL A 265 26.84 -5.57 19.99
CA VAL A 265 25.88 -4.65 19.33
C VAL A 265 26.66 -3.67 18.45
N LEU A 266 25.98 -3.00 17.53
CA LEU A 266 26.57 -1.90 16.77
C LEU A 266 26.68 -0.65 17.64
N LEU A 267 27.73 0.12 17.39
CA LEU A 267 27.89 1.44 18.01
C LEU A 267 26.84 2.41 17.41
N GLN A 268 26.43 3.38 18.22
CA GLN A 268 25.45 4.40 17.80
C GLN A 268 25.88 5.17 16.52
N SER A 269 27.19 5.31 16.29
CA SER A 269 27.72 5.96 15.09
C SER A 269 27.41 5.24 13.77
N TYR A 270 27.03 3.97 13.83
CA TYR A 270 26.60 3.21 12.64
C TYR A 270 25.10 3.36 12.32
N LEU A 271 24.31 3.98 13.20
CA LEU A 271 22.90 4.24 12.93
C LEU A 271 22.74 5.44 12.01
N SER A 272 21.89 5.26 10.99
CA SER A 272 21.39 6.40 10.21
C SER A 272 20.40 7.22 11.05
N PRO A 273 20.35 8.55 10.92
CA PRO A 273 19.29 9.36 11.52
C PRO A 273 17.87 8.89 11.17
N THR A 274 17.67 8.24 10.00
CA THR A 274 16.40 7.66 9.55
C THR A 274 15.97 6.44 10.35
N GLU A 275 16.84 5.84 11.19
CA GLU A 275 16.50 4.72 12.08
C GLU A 275 15.89 5.16 13.42
N ASN A 276 15.79 6.45 13.69
CA ASN A 276 15.16 6.96 14.91
C ASN A 276 13.65 6.68 14.90
N ALA A 277 13.07 6.46 16.08
CA ALA A 277 11.68 6.07 16.26
C ALA A 277 10.65 6.99 15.56
N MET A 278 10.87 8.30 15.66
CA MET A 278 9.98 9.32 15.06
C MET A 278 10.61 10.00 13.83
N ALA A 279 11.63 9.38 13.22
CA ALA A 279 12.21 9.91 11.98
C ALA A 279 11.23 9.78 10.81
N THR A 280 11.39 10.67 9.86
CA THR A 280 10.71 10.66 8.56
C THR A 280 11.74 10.47 7.45
N ASP A 281 11.31 10.03 6.28
CA ASP A 281 12.19 9.94 5.12
C ASP A 281 12.11 11.21 4.27
N PRO A 282 13.08 12.16 4.40
CA PRO A 282 13.05 13.39 3.62
C PRO A 282 13.28 13.16 2.12
N GLN A 283 13.79 12.00 1.72
CA GLN A 283 14.02 11.69 0.31
C GLN A 283 12.70 11.40 -0.44
N ALA A 284 11.62 11.10 0.28
CA ALA A 284 10.30 10.87 -0.31
C ALA A 284 9.69 12.13 -0.99
N TRP A 285 10.18 13.35 -0.67
CA TRP A 285 9.70 14.58 -1.31
C TRP A 285 9.95 14.62 -2.81
N LEU A 286 11.11 14.18 -3.26
CA LEU A 286 11.45 14.22 -4.70
C LEU A 286 10.52 13.32 -5.54
N PRO A 287 10.29 12.05 -5.20
CA PRO A 287 9.31 11.22 -5.90
C PRO A 287 7.89 11.82 -5.88
N ILE A 288 7.45 12.39 -4.75
CA ILE A 288 6.11 13.00 -4.66
C ILE A 288 5.95 14.16 -5.65
N VAL A 289 6.96 15.03 -5.75
CA VAL A 289 6.95 16.14 -6.70
C VAL A 289 6.92 15.63 -8.14
N LEU A 290 7.74 14.63 -8.47
CA LEU A 290 7.77 14.06 -9.82
C LEU A 290 6.46 13.37 -10.20
N TRP A 291 5.88 12.56 -9.31
CA TRP A 291 4.57 11.93 -9.52
C TRP A 291 3.44 12.97 -9.60
N GLY A 292 3.52 14.03 -8.78
CA GLY A 292 2.57 15.15 -8.84
C GLY A 292 2.63 15.92 -10.17
N GLN A 293 3.83 16.18 -10.69
CA GLN A 293 4.01 16.79 -12.01
C GLN A 293 3.47 15.88 -13.12
N LEU A 294 3.74 14.59 -13.05
CA LEU A 294 3.22 13.62 -14.00
C LEU A 294 1.69 13.55 -13.96
N LEU A 295 1.10 13.62 -12.77
CA LEU A 295 -0.36 13.69 -12.61
C LEU A 295 -0.95 14.92 -13.32
N VAL A 296 -0.32 16.09 -13.17
CA VAL A 296 -0.73 17.31 -13.85
C VAL A 296 -0.63 17.19 -15.37
N LEU A 297 0.49 16.65 -15.88
CA LEU A 297 0.69 16.42 -17.30
C LEU A 297 -0.36 15.46 -17.89
N ILE A 298 -0.63 14.36 -17.18
CA ILE A 298 -1.65 13.38 -17.59
C ILE A 298 -3.05 14.01 -17.55
N ALA A 299 -3.36 14.85 -16.54
CA ALA A 299 -4.63 15.54 -16.48
C ALA A 299 -4.84 16.49 -17.68
N PHE A 300 -3.79 17.20 -18.11
CA PHE A 300 -3.83 17.99 -19.34
C PHE A 300 -4.02 17.13 -20.60
N ALA A 301 -3.27 16.05 -20.73
CA ALA A 301 -3.40 15.10 -21.84
C ALA A 301 -4.79 14.49 -21.93
N LEU A 302 -5.36 14.06 -20.80
CA LEU A 302 -6.71 13.52 -20.72
C LEU A 302 -7.79 14.57 -21.05
N SER A 303 -7.59 15.83 -20.62
CA SER A 303 -8.48 16.93 -21.00
C SER A 303 -8.49 17.17 -22.51
N TRP A 304 -7.33 17.10 -23.17
CA TRP A 304 -7.23 17.16 -24.62
C TRP A 304 -7.84 15.94 -25.29
N LEU A 305 -7.57 14.74 -24.79
CA LEU A 305 -8.07 13.47 -25.32
C LEU A 305 -9.62 13.40 -25.25
N TRP A 306 -10.21 13.96 -24.20
CA TRP A 306 -11.66 14.08 -24.04
C TRP A 306 -12.33 14.82 -25.19
N THR A 307 -11.65 15.83 -25.74
CA THR A 307 -12.16 16.60 -26.87
C THR A 307 -11.86 15.94 -28.22
N ALA A 308 -10.79 15.15 -28.32
CA ALA A 308 -10.31 14.53 -29.55
C ALA A 308 -10.93 13.15 -29.84
N TRP A 309 -11.10 12.30 -28.82
CA TRP A 309 -11.53 10.90 -29.00
C TRP A 309 -12.96 10.59 -28.50
N GLY A 310 -13.46 11.33 -27.54
CA GLY A 310 -14.76 11.11 -26.94
C GLY A 310 -14.71 10.62 -25.50
N LYS A 311 -15.87 10.75 -24.83
CA LYS A 311 -15.98 10.61 -23.37
C LYS A 311 -15.67 9.20 -22.87
N TRP A 312 -16.23 8.18 -23.52
CA TRP A 312 -16.14 6.79 -23.06
C TRP A 312 -14.71 6.23 -23.14
N GLN A 313 -14.05 6.44 -24.29
CA GLN A 313 -12.68 5.97 -24.52
C GLN A 313 -11.70 6.64 -23.55
N THR A 314 -11.89 7.95 -23.31
CA THR A 314 -11.04 8.69 -22.36
C THR A 314 -11.20 8.17 -20.93
N TRP A 315 -12.42 7.79 -20.50
CA TRP A 315 -12.65 7.23 -19.17
C TRP A 315 -11.91 5.91 -18.94
N VAL A 316 -11.91 5.01 -19.92
CA VAL A 316 -11.24 3.70 -19.83
C VAL A 316 -9.73 3.86 -19.57
N ILE A 317 -9.12 4.89 -20.13
CA ILE A 317 -7.67 5.16 -19.93
C ILE A 317 -7.45 6.03 -18.68
N ALA A 318 -8.31 7.00 -18.43
CA ALA A 318 -8.14 7.97 -17.35
C ALA A 318 -8.22 7.31 -15.97
N VAL A 319 -9.18 6.41 -15.74
CA VAL A 319 -9.37 5.79 -14.42
C VAL A 319 -8.15 4.98 -13.97
N PRO A 320 -7.60 4.04 -14.75
CA PRO A 320 -6.41 3.30 -14.32
C PRO A 320 -5.17 4.19 -14.24
N ALA A 321 -4.99 5.16 -15.16
CA ALA A 321 -3.83 6.05 -15.15
C ALA A 321 -3.82 6.97 -13.92
N ILE A 322 -4.94 7.65 -13.65
CA ILE A 322 -5.06 8.50 -12.45
C ILE A 322 -5.01 7.65 -11.19
N GLY A 323 -5.68 6.52 -11.16
CA GLY A 323 -5.65 5.59 -10.01
C GLY A 323 -4.24 5.15 -9.66
N PHE A 324 -3.45 4.72 -10.65
CA PHE A 324 -2.05 4.35 -10.46
C PHE A 324 -1.21 5.52 -9.89
N LEU A 325 -1.36 6.73 -10.45
CA LEU A 325 -0.62 7.90 -9.99
C LEU A 325 -0.99 8.31 -8.56
N VAL A 326 -2.28 8.32 -8.25
CA VAL A 326 -2.77 8.65 -6.90
C VAL A 326 -2.24 7.65 -5.88
N LEU A 327 -2.27 6.35 -6.19
CA LEU A 327 -1.73 5.31 -5.32
C LEU A 327 -0.19 5.42 -5.17
N SER A 328 0.53 5.77 -6.25
CA SER A 328 1.97 5.99 -6.19
C SER A 328 2.34 7.21 -5.33
N ILE A 329 1.57 8.30 -5.43
CA ILE A 329 1.74 9.48 -4.57
C ILE A 329 1.43 9.12 -3.12
N ALA A 330 0.38 8.34 -2.87
CA ALA A 330 -0.01 7.89 -1.54
C ALA A 330 1.07 7.02 -0.88
N ASP A 331 1.69 6.10 -1.65
CA ASP A 331 2.83 5.29 -1.18
C ASP A 331 4.00 6.17 -0.71
N GLN A 332 4.38 7.15 -1.54
CA GLN A 332 5.46 8.06 -1.16
C GLN A 332 5.07 8.96 0.02
N ALA A 333 3.80 9.38 0.12
CA ALA A 333 3.31 10.21 1.21
C ALA A 333 3.35 9.47 2.57
N THR A 334 3.12 8.15 2.59
CA THR A 334 3.25 7.35 3.82
C THR A 334 4.68 7.30 4.36
N ARG A 335 5.70 7.51 3.51
CA ARG A 335 7.12 7.58 3.93
C ARG A 335 7.49 8.90 4.60
N LEU A 336 6.66 9.95 4.41
CA LEU A 336 6.79 11.21 5.15
C LEU A 336 6.21 11.12 6.57
N LEU A 337 5.40 10.11 6.86
CA LEU A 337 4.91 9.87 8.21
C LEU A 337 6.05 9.39 9.10
N PRO A 338 6.03 9.70 10.41
CA PRO A 338 6.98 9.15 11.35
C PRO A 338 7.05 7.62 11.28
N ASN A 339 8.24 7.07 11.47
CA ASN A 339 8.52 5.63 11.33
C ASN A 339 7.56 4.72 12.11
N LEU A 340 7.00 5.19 13.22
CA LEU A 340 6.12 4.41 14.10
C LEU A 340 4.61 4.53 13.76
N MET A 341 4.25 5.31 12.73
CA MET A 341 2.83 5.53 12.36
C MET A 341 2.27 4.52 11.35
#